data_f6eb8b98149367595b293e5696c88c38
#
_entry.id   f6eb8b98149367595b293e5696c88c38
#
_cell.length_a   1.000
_cell.length_b   1.000
_cell.length_c   1.000
_cell.angle_alpha   90.00
_cell.angle_beta   90.00
_cell.angle_gamma   90.00
#
_symmetry.space_group_name_H-M   'P 1'
#
loop_
_entity.id
_entity.type
_entity.pdbx_description
1 polymer ?
#
loop_
_entity_poly.entity_id
_entity_poly.type
_entity_poly.pdbx_seq_one_letter_code
_entity_poly.pdbx_strand_id
1 'polypeptide(L)'
;MIRVKCLGHIGTSVGAREVELQEDIMDAAEVVERLRSLSPEADPGFTKYNTLVLVEDGEAFVPAGAKRTVRNGDNVVLIPFSHGG
;
A
#
# COMPACT_ATOMS: atom_id res chain seq x y z
N MET A 1 -14.45 -0.03 -5.37
CA MET A 1 -13.02 -0.16 -5.71
C MET A 1 -12.16 0.64 -4.74
N ILE A 2 -10.98 0.16 -4.48
CA ILE A 2 -10.01 0.83 -3.63
C ILE A 2 -8.92 1.36 -4.54
N ARG A 3 -8.65 2.66 -4.48
CA ARG A 3 -7.64 3.30 -5.32
C ARG A 3 -6.37 3.48 -4.49
N VAL A 4 -5.27 2.93 -5.00
CA VAL A 4 -4.00 2.89 -4.27
C VAL A 4 -2.95 3.67 -5.05
N LYS A 5 -2.41 4.71 -4.43
CA LYS A 5 -1.31 5.50 -4.99
C LYS A 5 0.00 4.97 -4.40
N CYS A 6 0.96 4.70 -5.26
CA CYS A 6 2.23 4.08 -4.88
C CYS A 6 3.35 5.09 -5.03
N LEU A 7 3.96 5.50 -3.93
CA LEU A 7 5.03 6.49 -3.93
C LEU A 7 6.41 5.82 -3.96
N GLY A 8 7.39 6.56 -4.45
CA GLY A 8 8.79 6.14 -4.45
C GLY A 8 9.02 4.82 -5.15
N HIS A 9 9.89 4.01 -4.56
CA HIS A 9 10.26 2.73 -5.16
C HIS A 9 9.11 1.71 -5.20
N ILE A 10 8.04 1.94 -4.46
CA ILE A 10 6.87 1.07 -4.52
C ILE A 10 6.25 1.16 -5.92
N GLY A 11 6.06 2.37 -6.43
CA GLY A 11 5.54 2.58 -7.77
C GLY A 11 6.46 2.02 -8.84
N THR A 12 7.77 2.19 -8.66
CA THR A 12 8.76 1.63 -9.59
C THR A 12 8.69 0.12 -9.61
N SER A 13 8.61 -0.51 -8.45
CA SER A 13 8.56 -1.97 -8.35
C SER A 13 7.28 -2.55 -8.93
N VAL A 14 6.16 -1.92 -8.67
CA VAL A 14 4.86 -2.38 -9.19
C VAL A 14 4.69 -2.05 -10.67
N GLY A 15 5.36 -1.01 -11.14
CA GLY A 15 5.24 -0.57 -12.52
C GLY A 15 4.08 0.38 -12.76
N ALA A 16 3.53 0.96 -11.71
CA ALA A 16 2.41 1.90 -11.83
C ALA A 16 2.40 2.83 -10.62
N ARG A 17 1.98 4.08 -10.85
CA ARG A 17 1.81 5.05 -9.77
C ARG A 17 0.51 4.88 -9.03
N GLU A 18 -0.47 4.30 -9.68
CA GLU A 18 -1.81 4.14 -9.12
C GLU A 18 -2.38 2.82 -9.58
N VAL A 19 -3.00 2.10 -8.65
CA VAL A 19 -3.61 0.80 -8.91
C VAL A 19 -5.01 0.83 -8.33
N GLU A 20 -5.96 0.23 -9.03
CA GLU A 20 -7.32 0.06 -8.54
C GLU A 20 -7.53 -1.40 -8.14
N LEU A 21 -7.95 -1.61 -6.90
CA LEU A 21 -8.29 -2.93 -6.39
C LEU A 21 -9.80 -3.06 -6.30
N GLN A 22 -10.32 -4.17 -6.80
CA GLN A 22 -11.76 -4.39 -6.92
C GLN A 22 -12.37 -5.02 -5.66
N GLU A 23 -11.72 -4.87 -4.54
CA GLU A 23 -12.19 -5.40 -3.27
C GLU A 23 -13.14 -4.41 -2.59
N ASP A 24 -14.07 -4.92 -1.80
CA ASP A 24 -14.96 -4.08 -1.01
C ASP A 24 -14.35 -3.70 0.34
N ILE A 25 -13.49 -4.55 0.87
CA ILE A 25 -12.86 -4.33 2.16
C ILE A 25 -11.55 -5.11 2.22
N MET A 26 -10.51 -4.47 2.74
CA MET A 26 -9.19 -5.09 2.90
C MET A 26 -8.53 -4.51 4.15
N ASP A 27 -7.64 -5.26 4.77
CA ASP A 27 -6.71 -4.70 5.73
C ASP A 27 -5.55 -4.02 5.00
N ALA A 28 -4.93 -3.04 5.65
CA ALA A 28 -3.77 -2.35 5.06
C ALA A 28 -2.66 -3.33 4.67
N ALA A 29 -2.41 -4.34 5.50
CA ALA A 29 -1.41 -5.36 5.18
C ALA A 29 -1.77 -6.14 3.92
N GLU A 30 -3.05 -6.42 3.71
CA GLU A 30 -3.51 -7.10 2.50
C GLU A 30 -3.33 -6.24 1.26
N VAL A 31 -3.53 -4.92 1.39
CA VAL A 31 -3.27 -3.99 0.28
C VAL A 31 -1.82 -4.10 -0.16
N VAL A 32 -0.90 -4.05 0.80
CA VAL A 32 0.53 -4.17 0.49
C VAL A 32 0.84 -5.52 -0.16
N GLU A 33 0.30 -6.61 0.37
CA GLU A 33 0.54 -7.94 -0.20
C GLU A 33 -0.04 -8.06 -1.62
N ARG A 34 -1.18 -7.46 -1.87
CA ARG A 34 -1.77 -7.46 -3.21
C ARG A 34 -0.86 -6.70 -4.18
N LEU A 35 -0.34 -5.55 -3.78
CA LEU A 35 0.57 -4.76 -4.62
C LEU A 35 1.88 -5.50 -4.87
N ARG A 36 2.40 -6.20 -3.87
CA ARG A 36 3.61 -7.01 -4.05
C ARG A 36 3.39 -8.10 -5.10
N SER A 37 2.22 -8.69 -5.11
CA SER A 37 1.90 -9.74 -6.10
C SER A 37 1.77 -9.20 -7.53
N LEU A 38 1.57 -7.90 -7.70
CA LEU A 38 1.51 -7.27 -9.00
C LEU A 38 2.90 -6.92 -9.55
N SER A 39 3.92 -6.92 -8.70
CA SER A 39 5.28 -6.65 -9.14
C SER A 39 5.82 -7.83 -9.94
N PRO A 40 6.54 -7.57 -11.06
CA PRO A 40 7.21 -8.66 -11.78
C PRO A 40 8.44 -9.18 -11.05
N GLU A 41 8.89 -8.50 -10.01
CA GLU A 41 10.06 -8.90 -9.25
C GLU A 41 9.72 -9.98 -8.24
N ALA A 42 10.60 -10.97 -8.08
CA ALA A 42 10.42 -12.02 -7.08
C ALA A 42 10.48 -11.45 -5.65
N ASP A 43 11.31 -10.41 -5.47
CA ASP A 43 11.41 -9.69 -4.21
C ASP A 43 11.26 -8.20 -4.48
N PRO A 44 10.05 -7.67 -4.39
CA PRO A 44 9.80 -6.27 -4.78
C PRO A 44 10.42 -5.21 -3.88
N GLY A 45 11.05 -5.57 -2.80
CA GLY A 45 11.78 -4.60 -1.97
C GLY A 45 10.91 -3.78 -1.02
N PHE A 46 9.62 -3.97 -1.02
CA PHE A 46 8.74 -3.34 -0.03
C PHE A 46 7.86 -4.40 0.63
N THR A 47 7.59 -4.20 1.91
CA THR A 47 6.77 -5.11 2.71
C THR A 47 5.87 -4.29 3.60
N LYS A 48 4.94 -4.96 4.28
CA LYS A 48 4.10 -4.28 5.27
C LYS A 48 4.90 -3.69 6.44
N TYR A 49 6.16 -4.10 6.61
CA TYR A 49 7.00 -3.62 7.70
C TYR A 49 7.76 -2.34 7.35
N ASN A 50 7.89 -2.02 6.07
CA ASN A 50 8.58 -0.80 5.64
C ASN A 50 7.69 0.10 4.78
N THR A 51 6.39 -0.02 4.94
CA THR A 51 5.42 0.77 4.18
C THR A 51 4.42 1.41 5.14
N LEU A 52 4.22 2.71 4.98
CA LEU A 52 3.16 3.43 5.66
C LEU A 52 1.93 3.49 4.77
N VAL A 53 0.78 3.46 5.38
CA VAL A 53 -0.51 3.55 4.68
C VAL A 53 -1.24 4.78 5.19
N LEU A 54 -1.63 5.63 4.26
CA LEU A 54 -2.53 6.74 4.54
C LEU A 54 -3.82 6.52 3.79
N VAL A 55 -4.93 6.57 4.50
CA VAL A 55 -6.26 6.61 3.88
C VAL A 55 -6.66 8.07 3.85
N GLU A 56 -7.02 8.61 2.68
CA GLU A 56 -7.18 10.06 2.52
C GLU A 56 -8.28 10.68 3.37
N ASP A 57 -9.28 9.92 3.77
CA ASP A 57 -10.25 10.40 4.75
C ASP A 57 -9.74 10.25 6.18
N GLY A 58 -8.59 9.63 6.34
CA GLY A 58 -7.99 9.36 7.63
C GLY A 58 -7.11 10.48 8.10
N GLU A 59 -6.72 10.42 9.35
CA GLU A 59 -6.06 11.52 10.01
C GLU A 59 -4.58 11.28 10.25
N ALA A 60 -4.09 10.07 10.03
CA ALA A 60 -2.71 9.75 10.33
C ALA A 60 -2.20 8.63 9.46
N PHE A 61 -0.90 8.67 9.21
CA PHE A 61 -0.19 7.55 8.62
C PHE A 61 -0.08 6.42 9.64
N VAL A 62 -0.30 5.20 9.19
CA VAL A 62 -0.08 4.03 10.03
C VAL A 62 0.85 3.07 9.30
N PRO A 63 1.69 2.32 10.03
CA PRO A 63 2.44 1.23 9.41
C PRO A 63 1.47 0.21 8.81
N ALA A 64 1.80 -0.33 7.64
CA ALA A 64 0.92 -1.29 6.99
C ALA A 64 0.72 -2.57 7.81
N GLY A 65 1.65 -2.87 8.72
CA GLY A 65 1.50 -3.99 9.64
C GLY A 65 0.52 -3.73 10.78
N ALA A 66 0.13 -2.47 11.00
CA ALA A 66 -0.87 -2.13 12.01
C ALA A 66 -2.27 -2.46 11.48
N LYS A 67 -3.20 -2.65 12.40
CA LYS A 67 -4.57 -2.98 12.02
C LYS A 67 -5.28 -1.74 11.49
N ARG A 68 -5.50 -1.70 10.20
CA ARG A 68 -6.22 -0.61 9.54
C ARG A 68 -7.07 -1.20 8.42
N THR A 69 -8.36 -0.93 8.45
CA THR A 69 -9.29 -1.39 7.43
C THR A 69 -9.45 -0.34 6.34
N VAL A 70 -9.43 -0.79 5.10
CA VAL A 70 -9.64 0.02 3.91
C VAL A 70 -10.89 -0.49 3.22
N ARG A 71 -11.74 0.41 2.75
CA ARG A 71 -13.06 0.06 2.21
C ARG A 71 -13.21 0.57 0.79
N ASN A 72 -14.18 -0.01 0.10
CA ASN A 72 -14.59 0.43 -1.23
C ASN A 72 -14.85 1.94 -1.23
N GLY A 73 -14.24 2.63 -2.19
CA GLY A 73 -14.33 4.08 -2.31
C GLY A 73 -13.18 4.84 -1.67
N ASP A 74 -12.36 4.17 -0.87
CA ASP A 74 -11.22 4.82 -0.22
C ASP A 74 -10.11 5.10 -1.23
N ASN A 75 -9.40 6.20 -0.99
CA ASN A 75 -8.16 6.53 -1.67
C ASN A 75 -7.03 6.30 -0.67
N VAL A 76 -6.09 5.45 -1.06
CA VAL A 76 -5.01 4.99 -0.20
C VAL A 76 -3.69 5.43 -0.80
N VAL A 77 -2.76 5.87 0.03
CA VAL A 77 -1.40 6.21 -0.39
C VAL A 77 -0.44 5.28 0.35
N LEU A 78 0.41 4.60 -0.40
CA LEU A 78 1.47 3.77 0.16
C LEU A 78 2.78 4.56 0.09
N ILE A 79 3.44 4.68 1.22
CA ILE A 79 4.66 5.49 1.37
C ILE A 79 5.77 4.59 1.92
N PRO A 80 6.88 4.45 1.20
CA PRO A 80 8.00 3.68 1.74
C PRO A 80 8.67 4.44 2.88
N PHE A 81 9.10 3.71 3.90
CA PHE A 81 9.91 4.30 4.95
C PHE A 81 10.99 3.30 5.38
N SER A 82 12.08 3.81 5.92
CA SER A 82 13.11 2.93 6.43
C SER A 82 13.11 2.96 7.96
N HIS A 83 13.39 1.80 8.53
CA HIS A 83 13.62 1.70 9.96
C HIS A 83 15.03 2.20 10.23
N GLY A 84 15.22 3.42 10.60
CA GLY A 84 16.48 4.06 10.82
C GLY A 84 17.67 3.15 11.12
N GLY A 85 18.50 3.01 10.24
CA GLY A 85 19.68 2.21 10.43
C GLY A 85 20.09 1.46 9.24
#